data_d0acf5cb91cec37f71fbabb74b438c81
#
_entry.id   d0acf5cb91cec37f71fbabb74b438c81
#
_cell.length_a   1.000
_cell.length_b   1.000
_cell.length_c   1.000
_cell.angle_alpha   90.00
_cell.angle_beta   90.00
_cell.angle_gamma   90.00
#
_symmetry.space_group_name_H-M   'P 1'
#
loop_
_entity.id
_entity.type
_entity.pdbx_description
1 polymer ?
#
loop_
_entity_poly.entity_id
_entity_poly.type
_entity_poly.pdbx_seq_one_letter_code
_entity_poly.pdbx_strand_id
1 'polypeptide(L)'
;MECKASIEKMQEMMEQYPGEIAGVKVRISRPIVGELGLQPLRRAVEAGEALGIPVCVHTTNPPEEASEAAAILRPGDIYSHTYHGKGNTILNAGGSVQEGILEAQKRGVLMEVGNGKVNFNFLVAEKAVAAGLWPDIISSDSTPATFHKSPAMWELPFVMSKFLFLGMPLHKMIRAVTETPAKCLGMEDRIGKIAPGYDADLVLCRMEEGAVPFEDSDGNRRMGDRQLKVQTTIRSGEIVFRAND
;
A
#
# COMPACT_ATOMS: atom_id res chain seq x y z
N MET A 1 -16.76 24.76 3.80
CA MET A 1 -16.81 23.99 2.53
C MET A 1 -17.33 22.60 2.90
N GLU A 2 -18.40 22.11 2.27
CA GLU A 2 -18.94 20.77 2.56
C GLU A 2 -18.30 19.71 1.66
N CYS A 3 -18.06 18.52 2.21
CA CYS A 3 -17.68 17.36 1.41
C CYS A 3 -18.93 16.86 0.66
N LYS A 4 -18.99 17.07 -0.66
CA LYS A 4 -20.16 16.76 -1.53
C LYS A 4 -20.19 15.32 -2.07
N ALA A 5 -19.50 14.38 -1.44
CA ALA A 5 -19.56 12.99 -1.87
C ALA A 5 -20.97 12.42 -1.63
N SER A 6 -21.68 12.05 -2.71
CA SER A 6 -23.02 11.46 -2.64
C SER A 6 -22.93 9.94 -2.61
N ILE A 7 -23.44 9.34 -1.55
CA ILE A 7 -23.49 7.87 -1.39
C ILE A 7 -24.46 7.28 -2.41
N GLU A 8 -25.57 7.96 -2.68
CA GLU A 8 -26.57 7.52 -3.65
C GLU A 8 -25.95 7.38 -5.04
N LYS A 9 -25.15 8.38 -5.49
CA LYS A 9 -24.46 8.29 -6.77
C LYS A 9 -23.39 7.18 -6.82
N MET A 10 -22.72 6.93 -5.69
CA MET A 10 -21.77 5.81 -5.61
C MET A 10 -22.50 4.48 -5.73
N GLN A 11 -23.66 4.35 -5.10
CA GLN A 11 -24.51 3.16 -5.20
C GLN A 11 -25.00 2.95 -6.63
N GLU A 12 -25.52 4.01 -7.31
CA GLU A 12 -25.90 3.96 -8.73
C GLU A 12 -24.76 3.46 -9.62
N MET A 13 -23.52 3.93 -9.36
CA MET A 13 -22.34 3.48 -10.10
C MET A 13 -22.01 2.00 -9.84
N MET A 14 -22.14 1.53 -8.59
CA MET A 14 -21.93 0.11 -8.27
C MET A 14 -22.98 -0.80 -8.92
N GLU A 15 -24.23 -0.34 -9.02
CA GLU A 15 -25.29 -1.05 -9.72
C GLU A 15 -25.06 -1.08 -11.25
N GLN A 16 -24.50 0.01 -11.80
CA GLN A 16 -24.16 0.09 -13.23
C GLN A 16 -22.93 -0.79 -13.59
N TYR A 17 -21.98 -0.95 -12.66
CA TYR A 17 -20.74 -1.71 -12.86
C TYR A 17 -20.58 -2.80 -11.78
N PRO A 18 -21.42 -3.84 -11.80
CA PRO A 18 -21.43 -4.85 -10.76
C PRO A 18 -20.11 -5.63 -10.71
N GLY A 19 -19.48 -5.65 -9.52
CA GLY A 19 -18.23 -6.35 -9.28
C GLY A 19 -16.96 -5.63 -9.75
N GLU A 20 -17.06 -4.44 -10.37
CA GLU A 20 -15.90 -3.69 -10.84
C GLU A 20 -15.40 -2.67 -9.82
N ILE A 21 -16.25 -2.20 -8.91
CA ILE A 21 -15.89 -1.21 -7.88
C ILE A 21 -15.60 -1.93 -6.58
N ALA A 22 -14.32 -1.98 -6.19
CA ALA A 22 -13.85 -2.74 -5.03
C ALA A 22 -13.73 -1.90 -3.73
N GLY A 23 -13.82 -0.57 -3.80
CA GLY A 23 -13.65 0.28 -2.61
C GLY A 23 -13.76 1.77 -2.89
N VAL A 24 -13.70 2.57 -1.81
CA VAL A 24 -13.69 4.03 -1.87
C VAL A 24 -12.27 4.54 -1.65
N LYS A 25 -11.76 5.41 -2.54
CA LYS A 25 -10.48 6.10 -2.35
C LYS A 25 -10.71 7.53 -1.88
N VAL A 26 -10.01 7.92 -0.81
CA VAL A 26 -10.00 9.30 -0.30
C VAL A 26 -8.56 9.78 -0.10
N ARG A 27 -8.31 11.07 -0.29
CA ARG A 27 -7.02 11.71 -0.02
C ARG A 27 -7.17 12.77 1.06
N ILE A 28 -6.31 12.69 2.10
CA ILE A 28 -6.32 13.61 3.24
C ILE A 28 -5.04 14.45 3.37
N SER A 29 -4.27 14.59 2.27
CA SER A 29 -3.09 15.48 2.31
C SER A 29 -3.50 16.90 2.68
N ARG A 30 -2.80 17.50 3.65
CA ARG A 30 -3.10 18.86 4.17
C ARG A 30 -3.32 19.91 3.06
N PRO A 31 -2.52 19.99 1.99
CA PRO A 31 -2.76 20.96 0.92
C PRO A 31 -4.05 20.71 0.12
N ILE A 32 -4.63 19.52 0.21
CA ILE A 32 -5.86 19.14 -0.51
C ILE A 32 -7.09 19.38 0.34
N VAL A 33 -7.06 18.96 1.61
CA VAL A 33 -8.24 19.07 2.48
C VAL A 33 -8.36 20.43 3.17
N GLY A 34 -7.25 21.16 3.35
CA GLY A 34 -7.27 22.47 3.98
C GLY A 34 -7.96 22.45 5.35
N GLU A 35 -8.95 23.34 5.54
CA GLU A 35 -9.72 23.48 6.77
C GLU A 35 -10.73 22.34 7.01
N LEU A 36 -10.99 21.49 6.03
CA LEU A 36 -11.85 20.31 6.21
C LEU A 36 -11.22 19.25 7.13
N GLY A 37 -9.89 19.28 7.31
CA GLY A 37 -9.20 18.34 8.18
C GLY A 37 -9.49 16.87 7.79
N LEU A 38 -9.97 16.08 8.75
CA LEU A 38 -10.34 14.67 8.55
C LEU A 38 -11.80 14.43 8.13
N GLN A 39 -12.60 15.49 7.90
CA GLN A 39 -14.00 15.32 7.47
C GLN A 39 -14.16 14.49 6.20
N PRO A 40 -13.33 14.67 5.13
CA PRO A 40 -13.42 13.82 3.94
C PRO A 40 -13.18 12.33 4.23
N LEU A 41 -12.31 12.00 5.19
CA LEU A 41 -12.08 10.61 5.61
C LEU A 41 -13.31 10.05 6.32
N ARG A 42 -13.91 10.78 7.26
CA ARG A 42 -15.15 10.37 7.94
C ARG A 42 -16.27 10.10 6.93
N ARG A 43 -16.45 11.01 5.96
CA ARG A 43 -17.45 10.83 4.91
C ARG A 43 -17.17 9.62 4.01
N ALA A 44 -15.90 9.36 3.71
CA ALA A 44 -15.51 8.15 2.95
C ALA A 44 -15.81 6.86 3.72
N VAL A 45 -15.56 6.86 5.04
CA VAL A 45 -15.87 5.70 5.90
C VAL A 45 -17.40 5.48 6.00
N GLU A 46 -18.19 6.53 6.16
CA GLU A 46 -19.66 6.45 6.10
C GLU A 46 -20.14 5.86 4.77
N ALA A 47 -19.56 6.28 3.64
CA ALA A 47 -19.87 5.74 2.34
C ALA A 47 -19.47 4.27 2.23
N GLY A 48 -18.26 3.91 2.66
CA GLY A 48 -17.77 2.54 2.67
C GLY A 48 -18.63 1.61 3.52
N GLU A 49 -19.14 2.11 4.66
CA GLU A 49 -20.05 1.36 5.53
C GLU A 49 -21.42 1.15 4.86
N ALA A 50 -22.00 2.22 4.31
CA ALA A 50 -23.29 2.15 3.64
C ALA A 50 -23.28 1.24 2.39
N LEU A 51 -22.15 1.18 1.69
CA LEU A 51 -21.98 0.39 0.46
C LEU A 51 -21.37 -1.00 0.71
N GLY A 52 -20.95 -1.32 1.93
CA GLY A 52 -20.37 -2.60 2.29
C GLY A 52 -18.98 -2.85 1.65
N ILE A 53 -18.22 -1.78 1.35
CA ILE A 53 -16.90 -1.85 0.71
C ILE A 53 -15.80 -1.17 1.55
N PRO A 54 -14.52 -1.56 1.39
CA PRO A 54 -13.41 -0.96 2.11
C PRO A 54 -13.11 0.48 1.64
N VAL A 55 -12.44 1.22 2.52
CA VAL A 55 -11.89 2.54 2.22
C VAL A 55 -10.39 2.46 2.14
N CYS A 56 -9.79 3.08 1.12
CA CYS A 56 -8.36 3.29 1.03
C CYS A 56 -8.05 4.78 1.17
N VAL A 57 -7.32 5.15 2.23
CA VAL A 57 -6.96 6.55 2.48
C VAL A 57 -5.52 6.85 2.09
N HIS A 58 -5.30 7.86 1.27
CA HIS A 58 -3.97 8.44 1.00
C HIS A 58 -3.59 9.38 2.14
N THR A 59 -2.53 9.03 2.87
CA THR A 59 -2.16 9.69 4.14
C THR A 59 -0.91 10.56 4.07
N THR A 60 -0.28 10.74 2.91
CA THR A 60 0.94 11.56 2.81
C THR A 60 0.69 13.01 3.23
N ASN A 61 1.39 13.46 4.27
CA ASN A 61 1.21 14.77 4.89
C ASN A 61 -0.25 15.03 5.36
N PRO A 62 -0.80 14.23 6.28
CA PRO A 62 -2.17 14.41 6.76
C PRO A 62 -2.30 15.73 7.55
N PRO A 63 -3.53 16.27 7.69
CA PRO A 63 -3.76 17.54 8.39
C PRO A 63 -3.54 17.44 9.90
N GLU A 64 -3.77 16.27 10.47
CA GLU A 64 -3.71 15.96 11.90
C GLU A 64 -2.73 14.81 12.16
N GLU A 65 -2.61 14.35 13.41
CA GLU A 65 -1.76 13.21 13.77
C GLU A 65 -2.17 11.94 12.99
N ALA A 66 -1.19 11.14 12.60
CA ALA A 66 -1.44 9.92 11.84
C ALA A 66 -2.37 8.94 12.57
N SER A 67 -2.23 8.83 13.90
CA SER A 67 -3.08 8.01 14.75
C SER A 67 -4.56 8.44 14.76
N GLU A 68 -4.84 9.74 14.64
CA GLU A 68 -6.21 10.24 14.56
C GLU A 68 -6.90 9.80 13.26
N ALA A 69 -6.17 9.87 12.14
CA ALA A 69 -6.68 9.35 10.88
C ALA A 69 -6.88 7.81 10.93
N ALA A 70 -5.93 7.08 11.52
CA ALA A 70 -6.02 5.63 11.67
C ALA A 70 -7.16 5.18 12.61
N ALA A 71 -7.51 6.00 13.60
CA ALA A 71 -8.60 5.72 14.53
C ALA A 71 -10.00 5.74 13.86
N ILE A 72 -10.15 6.49 12.75
CA ILE A 72 -11.40 6.55 11.99
C ILE A 72 -11.63 5.30 11.14
N LEU A 73 -10.57 4.61 10.74
CA LEU A 73 -10.63 3.46 9.84
C LEU A 73 -11.18 2.21 10.54
N ARG A 74 -11.90 1.39 9.76
CA ARG A 74 -12.50 0.13 10.19
C ARG A 74 -11.56 -1.05 9.88
N PRO A 75 -11.75 -2.22 10.51
CA PRO A 75 -11.11 -3.45 10.06
C PRO A 75 -11.35 -3.68 8.55
N GLY A 76 -10.28 -3.94 7.80
CA GLY A 76 -10.32 -4.08 6.34
C GLY A 76 -10.12 -2.80 5.54
N ASP A 77 -10.24 -1.63 6.16
CA ASP A 77 -9.84 -0.37 5.51
C ASP A 77 -8.31 -0.27 5.39
N ILE A 78 -7.83 0.48 4.41
CA ILE A 78 -6.42 0.56 4.03
C ILE A 78 -5.85 1.94 4.36
N TYR A 79 -4.83 1.98 5.24
CA TYR A 79 -3.99 3.14 5.51
C TYR A 79 -2.82 3.16 4.51
N SER A 80 -2.99 3.89 3.40
CA SER A 80 -2.04 3.91 2.28
C SER A 80 -0.93 4.94 2.50
N HIS A 81 0.28 4.61 2.02
CA HIS A 81 1.51 5.41 2.18
C HIS A 81 1.99 5.47 3.63
N THR A 82 1.88 4.36 4.34
CA THR A 82 2.24 4.26 5.77
C THR A 82 3.64 4.80 6.08
N TYR A 83 4.60 4.60 5.17
CA TYR A 83 6.02 4.88 5.41
C TYR A 83 6.50 6.20 4.79
N HIS A 84 5.61 7.15 4.48
CA HIS A 84 6.01 8.46 3.96
C HIS A 84 6.79 9.29 4.98
N GLY A 85 7.66 10.21 4.51
CA GLY A 85 8.46 11.13 5.34
C GLY A 85 7.94 12.57 5.37
N LYS A 86 6.67 12.84 5.03
CA LYS A 86 6.16 14.21 4.86
C LYS A 86 5.18 14.61 5.95
N GLY A 87 5.44 15.77 6.60
CA GLY A 87 4.52 16.34 7.60
C GLY A 87 4.29 15.40 8.79
N ASN A 88 3.01 15.21 9.17
CA ASN A 88 2.62 14.29 10.23
C ASN A 88 2.76 12.84 9.76
N THR A 89 3.88 12.20 10.09
CA THR A 89 4.14 10.79 9.78
C THR A 89 3.55 9.89 10.87
N ILE A 90 3.71 8.58 10.71
CA ILE A 90 3.36 7.60 11.75
C ILE A 90 4.25 7.69 13.01
N LEU A 91 5.30 8.52 12.98
CA LEU A 91 6.19 8.73 14.12
C LEU A 91 5.75 9.94 14.93
N ASN A 92 5.83 9.82 16.25
CA ASN A 92 5.67 10.94 17.17
C ASN A 92 6.93 11.83 17.22
N ALA A 93 6.88 12.93 17.94
CA ALA A 93 8.00 13.87 18.11
C ALA A 93 9.26 13.20 18.70
N GLY A 94 9.13 12.14 19.48
CA GLY A 94 10.24 11.34 20.01
C GLY A 94 10.82 10.34 19.01
N GLY A 95 10.24 10.24 17.81
CA GLY A 95 10.68 9.36 16.74
C GLY A 95 10.29 7.90 16.91
N SER A 96 9.35 7.59 17.80
CA SER A 96 8.73 6.27 17.95
C SER A 96 7.42 6.22 17.16
N VAL A 97 7.02 5.02 16.75
CA VAL A 97 5.70 4.82 16.12
C VAL A 97 4.59 5.20 17.11
N GLN A 98 3.61 5.97 16.66
CA GLN A 98 2.45 6.35 17.45
C GLN A 98 1.66 5.10 17.84
N GLU A 99 1.30 4.96 19.12
CA GLU A 99 0.60 3.77 19.64
C GLU A 99 -0.71 3.50 18.89
N GLY A 100 -1.48 4.54 18.58
CA GLY A 100 -2.73 4.41 17.82
C GLY A 100 -2.57 3.82 16.40
N ILE A 101 -1.39 3.91 15.79
CA ILE A 101 -1.07 3.22 14.52
C ILE A 101 -0.93 1.71 14.74
N LEU A 102 -0.21 1.31 15.80
CA LEU A 102 -0.04 -0.10 16.16
C LEU A 102 -1.40 -0.74 16.55
N GLU A 103 -2.21 0.00 17.29
CA GLU A 103 -3.56 -0.42 17.67
C GLU A 103 -4.49 -0.53 16.46
N ALA A 104 -4.39 0.41 15.51
CA ALA A 104 -5.17 0.35 14.27
C ALA A 104 -4.84 -0.92 13.47
N GLN A 105 -3.55 -1.26 13.30
CA GLN A 105 -3.15 -2.51 12.65
C GLN A 105 -3.66 -3.74 13.41
N LYS A 106 -3.54 -3.78 14.73
CA LYS A 106 -4.08 -4.87 15.56
C LYS A 106 -5.59 -5.02 15.43
N ARG A 107 -6.31 -3.92 15.24
CA ARG A 107 -7.76 -3.88 15.01
C ARG A 107 -8.14 -4.39 13.62
N GLY A 108 -7.19 -4.51 12.70
CA GLY A 108 -7.40 -5.01 11.33
C GLY A 108 -7.40 -3.93 10.25
N VAL A 109 -6.96 -2.71 10.55
CA VAL A 109 -6.63 -1.71 9.52
C VAL A 109 -5.37 -2.16 8.80
N LEU A 110 -5.40 -2.20 7.47
CA LEU A 110 -4.29 -2.70 6.66
C LEU A 110 -3.31 -1.59 6.34
N MET A 111 -2.03 -1.80 6.66
CA MET A 111 -0.95 -0.85 6.41
C MET A 111 -0.37 -1.10 5.02
N GLU A 112 -0.52 -0.12 4.11
CA GLU A 112 -0.05 -0.22 2.73
C GLU A 112 1.17 0.65 2.47
N VAL A 113 2.13 0.11 1.71
CA VAL A 113 3.35 0.83 1.33
C VAL A 113 3.05 1.98 0.37
N GLY A 114 2.44 1.71 -0.79
CA GLY A 114 2.17 2.72 -1.80
C GLY A 114 3.42 3.56 -2.11
N ASN A 115 4.55 2.92 -2.47
CA ASN A 115 5.87 3.56 -2.49
C ASN A 115 5.91 4.86 -3.31
N GLY A 116 5.38 4.86 -4.53
CA GLY A 116 5.35 6.00 -5.42
C GLY A 116 6.66 6.76 -5.55
N LYS A 117 6.57 8.01 -6.02
CA LYS A 117 7.72 8.91 -6.09
C LYS A 117 8.03 9.58 -4.75
N VAL A 118 7.02 9.79 -3.89
CA VAL A 118 7.12 10.70 -2.73
C VAL A 118 6.65 10.07 -1.40
N ASN A 119 6.31 8.79 -1.38
CA ASN A 119 5.56 8.20 -0.28
C ASN A 119 6.35 7.15 0.53
N PHE A 120 7.66 7.06 0.36
CA PHE A 120 8.49 6.13 1.11
C PHE A 120 9.74 6.81 1.67
N ASN A 121 10.01 6.62 2.96
CA ASN A 121 11.18 7.15 3.67
C ASN A 121 11.81 6.03 4.51
N PHE A 122 13.10 5.77 4.33
CA PHE A 122 13.81 4.71 5.05
C PHE A 122 13.85 4.93 6.55
N LEU A 123 14.02 6.17 7.02
CA LEU A 123 14.10 6.46 8.46
C LEU A 123 12.76 6.15 9.15
N VAL A 124 11.64 6.42 8.47
CA VAL A 124 10.30 6.06 8.97
C VAL A 124 10.11 4.55 8.93
N ALA A 125 10.46 3.91 7.81
CA ALA A 125 10.28 2.47 7.63
C ALA A 125 11.14 1.64 8.61
N GLU A 126 12.40 2.01 8.83
CA GLU A 126 13.29 1.36 9.80
C GLU A 126 12.73 1.40 11.23
N LYS A 127 12.21 2.56 11.66
CA LYS A 127 11.58 2.71 12.98
C LYS A 127 10.28 1.94 13.09
N ALA A 128 9.48 1.94 12.04
CA ALA A 128 8.23 1.18 11.97
C ALA A 128 8.48 -0.32 12.13
N VAL A 129 9.42 -0.84 11.35
CA VAL A 129 9.81 -2.27 11.38
C VAL A 129 10.40 -2.67 12.74
N ALA A 130 11.23 -1.82 13.32
CA ALA A 130 11.78 -2.05 14.67
C ALA A 130 10.70 -2.09 15.75
N ALA A 131 9.59 -1.36 15.56
CA ALA A 131 8.40 -1.41 16.43
C ALA A 131 7.45 -2.59 16.10
N GLY A 132 7.79 -3.43 15.11
CA GLY A 132 6.96 -4.55 14.68
C GLY A 132 5.87 -4.20 13.67
N LEU A 133 5.80 -2.96 13.20
CA LEU A 133 4.84 -2.49 12.20
C LEU A 133 5.33 -2.87 10.78
N TRP A 134 4.97 -4.05 10.35
CA TRP A 134 5.20 -4.53 8.98
C TRP A 134 4.03 -4.14 8.07
N PRO A 135 4.28 -3.95 6.75
CA PRO A 135 3.18 -3.72 5.82
C PRO A 135 2.33 -4.98 5.66
N ASP A 136 1.02 -4.78 5.60
CA ASP A 136 0.05 -5.82 5.20
C ASP A 136 -0.05 -5.91 3.68
N ILE A 137 0.18 -4.77 2.98
CA ILE A 137 0.17 -4.67 1.52
C ILE A 137 1.42 -3.94 1.06
N ILE A 138 2.14 -4.54 0.11
CA ILE A 138 3.24 -3.89 -0.61
C ILE A 138 2.75 -3.55 -2.02
N SER A 139 2.71 -2.26 -2.34
CA SER A 139 2.29 -1.74 -3.63
C SER A 139 3.27 -0.71 -4.16
N SER A 140 3.30 -0.51 -5.47
CA SER A 140 4.27 0.35 -6.12
C SER A 140 3.82 1.80 -6.23
N ASP A 141 2.51 2.08 -6.29
CA ASP A 141 1.97 3.39 -6.68
C ASP A 141 2.61 3.91 -7.97
N SER A 142 2.77 3.00 -8.96
CA SER A 142 3.46 3.26 -10.20
C SER A 142 2.62 4.12 -11.14
N THR A 143 3.26 5.07 -11.79
CA THR A 143 2.67 5.91 -12.84
C THR A 143 3.58 5.93 -14.08
N PRO A 144 3.11 6.35 -15.25
CA PRO A 144 3.98 6.52 -16.42
C PRO A 144 5.18 7.46 -16.20
N ALA A 145 5.10 8.34 -15.19
CA ALA A 145 6.19 9.24 -14.82
C ALA A 145 7.24 8.59 -13.89
N THR A 146 6.92 7.48 -13.24
CA THR A 146 7.78 6.86 -12.21
C THR A 146 8.29 5.47 -12.61
N PHE A 147 7.52 4.71 -13.38
CA PHE A 147 7.87 3.34 -13.78
C PHE A 147 9.19 3.33 -14.57
N HIS A 148 10.19 2.62 -14.06
CA HIS A 148 11.57 2.56 -14.57
C HIS A 148 12.26 3.94 -14.76
N LYS A 149 11.79 4.96 -14.04
CA LYS A 149 12.33 6.33 -14.14
C LYS A 149 12.72 6.93 -12.79
N SER A 150 12.22 6.38 -11.70
CA SER A 150 12.47 6.89 -10.36
C SER A 150 13.33 5.90 -9.57
N PRO A 151 14.51 6.31 -9.05
CA PRO A 151 15.33 5.44 -8.22
C PRO A 151 14.65 5.07 -6.89
N ALA A 152 13.67 5.85 -6.46
CA ALA A 152 12.89 5.55 -5.27
C ALA A 152 11.87 4.43 -5.49
N MET A 153 11.35 4.28 -6.71
CA MET A 153 10.39 3.25 -7.09
C MET A 153 10.66 2.82 -8.54
N TRP A 154 11.28 1.69 -8.72
CA TRP A 154 11.61 1.18 -10.07
C TRP A 154 10.46 0.34 -10.63
N GLU A 155 10.11 -0.68 -9.88
CA GLU A 155 9.03 -1.65 -10.16
C GLU A 155 8.61 -2.33 -8.84
N LEU A 156 7.53 -3.11 -8.82
CA LEU A 156 7.05 -3.76 -7.60
C LEU A 156 8.09 -4.72 -6.98
N PRO A 157 8.80 -5.59 -7.72
CA PRO A 157 9.85 -6.43 -7.13
C PRO A 157 11.00 -5.65 -6.50
N PHE A 158 11.30 -4.45 -7.00
CA PHE A 158 12.27 -3.56 -6.39
C PHE A 158 11.76 -3.00 -5.05
N VAL A 159 10.48 -2.61 -4.95
CA VAL A 159 9.86 -2.20 -3.68
C VAL A 159 9.84 -3.37 -2.69
N MET A 160 9.49 -4.58 -3.14
CA MET A 160 9.57 -5.79 -2.32
C MET A 160 10.98 -6.01 -1.77
N SER A 161 12.01 -5.78 -2.59
CA SER A 161 13.41 -5.95 -2.21
C SER A 161 13.86 -4.98 -1.11
N LYS A 162 13.29 -3.77 -1.03
CA LYS A 162 13.51 -2.86 0.11
C LYS A 162 13.04 -3.47 1.43
N PHE A 163 11.90 -4.17 1.43
CA PHE A 163 11.38 -4.82 2.64
C PHE A 163 12.15 -6.10 2.99
N LEU A 164 12.71 -6.82 2.01
CA LEU A 164 13.69 -7.88 2.29
C LEU A 164 14.94 -7.32 2.96
N PHE A 165 15.48 -6.20 2.45
CA PHE A 165 16.61 -5.50 3.07
C PHE A 165 16.29 -5.09 4.50
N LEU A 166 15.07 -4.61 4.79
CA LEU A 166 14.60 -4.28 6.14
C LEU A 166 14.34 -5.52 7.03
N GLY A 167 14.55 -6.73 6.53
CA GLY A 167 14.44 -7.98 7.28
C GLY A 167 13.05 -8.63 7.27
N MET A 168 12.14 -8.21 6.39
CA MET A 168 10.83 -8.84 6.28
C MET A 168 10.97 -10.30 5.82
N PRO A 169 10.37 -11.28 6.55
CA PRO A 169 10.37 -12.66 6.12
C PRO A 169 9.74 -12.84 4.73
N LEU A 170 10.38 -13.63 3.87
CA LEU A 170 9.96 -13.82 2.47
C LEU A 170 8.49 -14.21 2.34
N HIS A 171 8.01 -15.15 3.17
CA HIS A 171 6.61 -15.60 3.11
C HIS A 171 5.62 -14.48 3.46
N LYS A 172 5.96 -13.58 4.40
CA LYS A 172 5.12 -12.41 4.74
C LYS A 172 5.10 -11.41 3.60
N MET A 173 6.27 -11.17 2.98
CA MET A 173 6.39 -10.28 1.84
C MET A 173 5.57 -10.79 0.64
N ILE A 174 5.63 -12.10 0.33
CA ILE A 174 4.81 -12.69 -0.74
C ILE A 174 3.32 -12.52 -0.44
N ARG A 175 2.87 -12.81 0.79
CA ARG A 175 1.47 -12.57 1.17
C ARG A 175 1.03 -11.13 0.97
N ALA A 176 1.90 -10.17 1.25
CA ALA A 176 1.60 -8.75 1.13
C ALA A 176 1.42 -8.28 -0.34
N VAL A 177 1.80 -9.08 -1.33
CA VAL A 177 1.62 -8.79 -2.77
C VAL A 177 0.68 -9.79 -3.46
N THR A 178 0.14 -10.77 -2.74
CA THR A 178 -0.71 -11.83 -3.30
C THR A 178 -2.00 -12.02 -2.50
N GLU A 179 -1.99 -12.81 -1.43
CA GLU A 179 -3.19 -13.16 -0.66
C GLU A 179 -3.90 -11.95 -0.06
N THR A 180 -3.14 -11.03 0.56
CA THR A 180 -3.74 -9.87 1.23
C THR A 180 -4.46 -8.95 0.25
N PRO A 181 -3.84 -8.49 -0.87
CA PRO A 181 -4.57 -7.68 -1.86
C PRO A 181 -5.71 -8.44 -2.54
N ALA A 182 -5.58 -9.75 -2.80
CA ALA A 182 -6.68 -10.56 -3.34
C ALA A 182 -7.91 -10.53 -2.42
N LYS A 183 -7.69 -10.68 -1.11
CA LYS A 183 -8.76 -10.57 -0.10
C LYS A 183 -9.38 -9.18 -0.04
N CYS A 184 -8.58 -8.11 -0.17
CA CYS A 184 -9.10 -6.74 -0.22
C CYS A 184 -10.03 -6.49 -1.40
N LEU A 185 -9.80 -7.22 -2.51
CA LEU A 185 -10.60 -7.14 -3.73
C LEU A 185 -11.78 -8.12 -3.74
N GLY A 186 -11.95 -8.97 -2.72
CA GLY A 186 -12.95 -10.06 -2.71
C GLY A 186 -12.69 -11.12 -3.78
N MET A 187 -11.43 -11.36 -4.12
CA MET A 187 -11.00 -12.29 -5.17
C MET A 187 -10.15 -13.45 -4.64
N GLU A 188 -10.13 -13.67 -3.33
CA GLU A 188 -9.29 -14.66 -2.66
C GLU A 188 -9.59 -16.11 -3.04
N ASP A 189 -10.76 -16.36 -3.66
CA ASP A 189 -11.15 -17.67 -4.18
C ASP A 189 -10.65 -17.92 -5.61
N ARG A 190 -10.10 -16.90 -6.27
CA ARG A 190 -9.66 -16.95 -7.67
C ARG A 190 -8.17 -16.67 -7.86
N ILE A 191 -7.61 -15.74 -7.10
CA ILE A 191 -6.23 -15.26 -7.23
C ILE A 191 -5.52 -15.21 -5.87
N GLY A 192 -4.22 -14.92 -5.89
CA GLY A 192 -3.41 -14.73 -4.69
C GLY A 192 -2.81 -16.01 -4.11
N LYS A 193 -3.13 -17.19 -4.67
CA LYS A 193 -2.59 -18.50 -4.26
C LYS A 193 -2.30 -19.38 -5.46
N ILE A 194 -1.38 -20.31 -5.28
CA ILE A 194 -1.13 -21.40 -6.24
C ILE A 194 -1.92 -22.61 -5.74
N ALA A 195 -3.12 -22.82 -6.30
CA ALA A 195 -4.00 -23.94 -5.95
C ALA A 195 -4.84 -24.37 -7.15
N PRO A 196 -5.31 -25.63 -7.20
CA PRO A 196 -6.23 -26.08 -8.24
C PRO A 196 -7.50 -25.23 -8.28
N GLY A 197 -7.90 -24.79 -9.47
CA GLY A 197 -9.07 -23.94 -9.68
C GLY A 197 -8.82 -22.44 -9.63
N TYR A 198 -7.60 -22.02 -9.26
CA TYR A 198 -7.20 -20.61 -9.28
C TYR A 198 -6.75 -20.20 -10.69
N ASP A 199 -6.90 -18.90 -10.98
CA ASP A 199 -6.41 -18.31 -12.22
C ASP A 199 -4.88 -18.53 -12.31
N ALA A 200 -4.40 -18.95 -13.47
CA ALA A 200 -2.98 -19.26 -13.68
C ALA A 200 -2.17 -17.98 -13.94
N ASP A 201 -2.23 -17.03 -13.00
CA ASP A 201 -1.44 -15.80 -12.98
C ASP A 201 -0.23 -16.00 -12.07
N LEU A 202 0.94 -16.23 -12.68
CA LEU A 202 2.16 -16.63 -11.97
C LEU A 202 3.32 -15.72 -12.35
N VAL A 203 4.20 -15.48 -11.38
CA VAL A 203 5.46 -14.79 -11.60
C VAL A 203 6.62 -15.66 -11.08
N LEU A 204 7.56 -16.01 -11.96
CA LEU A 204 8.80 -16.65 -11.58
C LEU A 204 9.85 -15.56 -11.31
N CYS A 205 10.37 -15.57 -10.10
CA CYS A 205 11.41 -14.64 -9.67
C CYS A 205 12.66 -15.41 -9.28
N ARG A 206 13.84 -14.80 -9.47
CA ARG A 206 15.07 -15.23 -8.83
C ARG A 206 15.51 -14.20 -7.79
N MET A 207 16.20 -14.66 -6.75
CA MET A 207 16.96 -13.79 -5.87
C MET A 207 18.32 -13.55 -6.52
N GLU A 208 18.63 -12.32 -6.84
CA GLU A 208 19.89 -11.90 -7.40
C GLU A 208 20.74 -11.29 -6.29
N GLU A 209 21.88 -11.93 -5.99
CA GLU A 209 22.82 -11.44 -5.00
C GLU A 209 23.74 -10.38 -5.61
N GLY A 210 24.13 -9.37 -4.81
CA GLY A 210 25.00 -8.29 -5.21
C GLY A 210 24.64 -6.97 -4.54
N ALA A 211 25.52 -5.98 -4.68
CA ALA A 211 25.28 -4.64 -4.12
C ALA A 211 24.12 -3.96 -4.85
N VAL A 212 23.02 -3.70 -4.12
CA VAL A 212 21.82 -3.06 -4.65
C VAL A 212 21.62 -1.69 -3.98
N PRO A 213 21.81 -0.59 -4.71
CA PRO A 213 21.55 0.73 -4.18
C PRO A 213 20.04 1.01 -4.13
N PHE A 214 19.48 1.03 -2.93
CA PHE A 214 18.13 1.51 -2.70
C PHE A 214 18.13 2.99 -2.38
N GLU A 215 17.20 3.73 -2.94
CA GLU A 215 16.95 5.13 -2.64
C GLU A 215 15.49 5.33 -2.25
N ASP A 216 15.22 6.24 -1.32
CA ASP A 216 13.87 6.62 -0.94
C ASP A 216 13.43 7.94 -1.59
N SER A 217 12.22 8.38 -1.25
CA SER A 217 11.62 9.60 -1.80
C SER A 217 12.29 10.90 -1.34
N ASP A 218 13.13 10.83 -0.32
CA ASP A 218 13.82 11.98 0.28
C ASP A 218 15.34 11.94 0.02
N GLY A 219 15.80 11.00 -0.83
CA GLY A 219 17.19 10.85 -1.23
C GLY A 219 18.06 10.08 -0.22
N ASN A 220 17.47 9.47 0.82
CA ASN A 220 18.23 8.59 1.70
C ASN A 220 18.57 7.30 0.96
N ARG A 221 19.83 6.88 1.07
CA ARG A 221 20.35 5.69 0.40
C ARG A 221 20.66 4.58 1.38
N ARG A 222 20.42 3.35 0.92
CA ARG A 222 20.81 2.11 1.61
C ARG A 222 21.43 1.17 0.59
N MET A 223 22.40 0.38 1.03
CA MET A 223 23.02 -0.65 0.20
C MET A 223 22.52 -2.00 0.66
N GLY A 224 21.71 -2.64 -0.16
CA GLY A 224 21.31 -4.03 0.03
C GLY A 224 22.32 -5.00 -0.56
N ASP A 225 22.15 -6.28 -0.25
CA ASP A 225 23.00 -7.40 -0.69
C ASP A 225 22.30 -8.28 -1.73
N ARG A 226 21.02 -8.05 -2.00
CA ARG A 226 20.22 -8.85 -2.93
C ARG A 226 18.94 -8.15 -3.35
N GLN A 227 18.37 -8.60 -4.47
CA GLN A 227 17.08 -8.13 -4.98
C GLN A 227 16.29 -9.24 -5.66
N LEU A 228 14.98 -9.07 -5.73
CA LEU A 228 14.11 -9.92 -6.54
C LEU A 228 14.13 -9.44 -8.00
N LYS A 229 14.32 -10.38 -8.92
CA LYS A 229 14.19 -10.14 -10.36
C LYS A 229 13.16 -11.07 -10.98
N VAL A 230 12.26 -10.50 -11.76
CA VAL A 230 11.28 -11.27 -12.53
C VAL A 230 12.01 -11.97 -13.68
N GLN A 231 11.79 -13.27 -13.81
CA GLN A 231 12.26 -14.07 -14.94
C GLN A 231 11.16 -14.35 -15.95
N THR A 232 9.95 -14.66 -15.45
CA THR A 232 8.83 -14.99 -16.32
C THR A 232 7.53 -14.51 -15.66
N THR A 233 6.67 -13.91 -16.45
CA THR A 233 5.29 -13.61 -16.05
C THR A 233 4.34 -14.43 -16.90
N ILE A 234 3.43 -15.13 -16.24
CA ILE A 234 2.38 -15.94 -16.85
C ILE A 234 1.04 -15.29 -16.47
N ARG A 235 0.18 -15.07 -17.43
CA ARG A 235 -1.17 -14.55 -17.25
C ARG A 235 -2.17 -15.50 -17.90
N SER A 236 -3.13 -15.94 -17.13
CA SER A 236 -4.15 -16.92 -17.59
C SER A 236 -3.53 -18.16 -18.26
N GLY A 237 -2.38 -18.63 -17.74
CA GLY A 237 -1.65 -19.78 -18.27
C GLY A 237 -0.71 -19.48 -19.46
N GLU A 238 -0.71 -18.25 -19.99
CA GLU A 238 0.14 -17.86 -21.11
C GLU A 238 1.34 -17.03 -20.65
N ILE A 239 2.52 -17.30 -21.22
CA ILE A 239 3.72 -16.50 -20.94
C ILE A 239 3.60 -15.16 -21.63
N VAL A 240 3.48 -14.07 -20.85
CA VAL A 240 3.38 -12.70 -21.36
C VAL A 240 4.69 -11.90 -21.24
N PHE A 241 5.63 -12.40 -20.44
CA PHE A 241 6.97 -11.81 -20.31
C PHE A 241 8.00 -12.90 -20.00
N ARG A 242 9.18 -12.78 -20.60
CA ARG A 242 10.37 -13.57 -20.26
C ARG A 242 11.58 -12.63 -20.29
N ALA A 243 12.35 -12.60 -19.21
CA ALA A 243 13.62 -11.88 -19.17
C ALA A 243 14.60 -12.52 -20.18
N ASN A 244 15.37 -11.68 -20.86
CA ASN A 244 16.53 -12.16 -21.62
C ASN A 244 17.63 -12.52 -20.60
N ASP A 245 18.30 -13.64 -20.82
CA ASP A 245 19.45 -14.09 -20.03
C ASP A 245 20.62 -13.11 -20.14
#